data_d600de1f2a55678bf41e94e17afc4dc8
#
_entry.id   d600de1f2a55678bf41e94e17afc4dc8
#
_cell.length_a   1.000
_cell.length_b   1.000
_cell.length_c   1.000
_cell.angle_alpha   90.00
_cell.angle_beta   90.00
_cell.angle_gamma   90.00
#
_symmetry.space_group_name_H-M   'P 1'
#
loop_
_entity.id
_entity.type
_entity.pdbx_description
1 polymer ?
#
loop_
_entity_poly.entity_id
_entity_poly.type
_entity_poly.pdbx_seq_one_letter_code
_entity_poly.pdbx_strand_id
1 'polypeptide(L)'
;MSDVSFDSNKHDQTRQDAEKGGESLTTAADGIDTFADAQVESVWGEEAGVDAARRALQESYFTLRDGFNDERRDFLEFGTKVDETEESFRQMEQQNADYFSQTNAAMAQDPAVAAAAAGSGAGTGAGSSGSTYQASPSESQDNTDPNAAGSSEF
;
A
#
# COMPACT_ATOMS: atom_id res chain seq x y z
N MET A 1 -13.94 8.73 14.52
CA MET A 1 -13.89 7.68 13.48
C MET A 1 -12.82 8.12 12.51
N SER A 2 -11.78 7.29 12.32
CA SER A 2 -10.75 7.60 11.32
C SER A 2 -11.40 7.52 9.95
N ASP A 3 -11.35 8.61 9.21
CA ASP A 3 -11.81 8.67 7.83
C ASP A 3 -10.80 7.86 7.00
N VAL A 4 -11.21 6.72 6.48
CA VAL A 4 -10.40 5.91 5.57
C VAL A 4 -10.65 6.47 4.19
N SER A 5 -9.78 7.40 3.76
CA SER A 5 -9.80 7.92 2.40
C SER A 5 -8.86 7.10 1.53
N PHE A 6 -9.36 6.69 0.37
CA PHE A 6 -8.55 6.06 -0.66
C PHE A 6 -7.69 7.12 -1.36
N ASP A 7 -6.37 6.87 -1.44
CA ASP A 7 -5.43 7.75 -2.11
C ASP A 7 -4.87 7.05 -3.36
N SER A 8 -5.47 7.29 -4.52
CA SER A 8 -5.07 6.68 -5.78
C SER A 8 -3.64 7.03 -6.19
N ASN A 9 -3.11 8.20 -5.79
CA ASN A 9 -1.72 8.55 -6.09
C ASN A 9 -0.73 7.65 -5.34
N LYS A 10 -1.05 7.26 -4.10
CA LYS A 10 -0.23 6.30 -3.34
C LYS A 10 -0.29 4.90 -3.93
N HIS A 11 -1.45 4.48 -4.43
CA HIS A 11 -1.59 3.20 -5.13
C HIS A 11 -0.79 3.19 -6.43
N ASP A 12 -0.87 4.25 -7.24
CA ASP A 12 -0.06 4.40 -8.45
C ASP A 12 1.44 4.36 -8.14
N GLN A 13 1.88 5.03 -7.07
CA GLN A 13 3.26 4.99 -6.62
C GLN A 13 3.68 3.58 -6.22
N THR A 14 2.86 2.88 -5.43
CA THR A 14 3.13 1.52 -4.98
C THR A 14 3.26 0.55 -6.16
N ARG A 15 2.38 0.68 -7.17
CA ARG A 15 2.45 -0.12 -8.39
C ARG A 15 3.74 0.14 -9.17
N GLN A 16 4.10 1.42 -9.37
CA GLN A 16 5.34 1.79 -10.04
C GLN A 16 6.57 1.28 -9.31
N ASP A 17 6.56 1.31 -7.99
CA ASP A 17 7.68 0.82 -7.18
C ASP A 17 7.79 -0.71 -7.25
N ALA A 18 6.67 -1.43 -7.30
CA ALA A 18 6.65 -2.88 -7.55
C ALA A 18 7.19 -3.22 -8.96
N GLU A 19 6.79 -2.49 -9.99
CA GLU A 19 7.27 -2.67 -11.37
C GLU A 19 8.79 -2.45 -11.46
N LYS A 20 9.30 -1.35 -10.90
CA LYS A 20 10.75 -1.07 -10.83
C LYS A 20 11.51 -2.12 -10.02
N GLY A 21 10.92 -2.62 -8.93
CA GLY A 21 11.47 -3.74 -8.16
C GLY A 21 11.65 -4.98 -9.03
N GLY A 22 10.61 -5.35 -9.79
CA GLY A 22 10.64 -6.46 -10.74
C GLY A 22 11.68 -6.29 -11.86
N GLU A 23 11.83 -5.08 -12.42
CA GLU A 23 12.86 -4.77 -13.43
C GLU A 23 14.28 -4.88 -12.85
N SER A 24 14.48 -4.41 -11.62
CA SER A 24 15.77 -4.52 -10.93
C SER A 24 16.17 -5.97 -10.69
N LEU A 25 15.21 -6.83 -10.33
CA LEU A 25 15.44 -8.26 -10.15
C LEU A 25 15.74 -8.97 -11.49
N THR A 26 15.12 -8.55 -12.59
CA THR A 26 15.47 -9.03 -13.93
C THR A 26 16.94 -8.72 -14.25
N THR A 27 17.34 -7.47 -14.04
CA THR A 27 18.73 -7.05 -14.26
C THR A 27 19.71 -7.82 -13.38
N ALA A 28 19.34 -8.08 -12.14
CA ALA A 28 20.16 -8.87 -11.21
C ALA A 28 20.27 -10.33 -11.67
N ALA A 29 19.18 -10.96 -12.12
CA ALA A 29 19.19 -12.32 -12.66
C ALA A 29 20.07 -12.45 -13.91
N ASP A 30 20.00 -11.50 -14.85
CA ASP A 30 20.85 -11.46 -16.05
C ASP A 30 22.35 -11.28 -15.68
N GLY A 31 22.63 -10.50 -14.64
CA GLY A 31 23.99 -10.36 -14.10
C GLY A 31 24.50 -11.68 -13.52
N ILE A 32 23.67 -12.42 -12.81
CA ILE A 32 24.01 -13.74 -12.27
C ILE A 32 24.28 -14.77 -13.37
N ASP A 33 23.48 -14.77 -14.43
CA ASP A 33 23.75 -15.64 -15.60
C ASP A 33 25.12 -15.33 -16.22
N THR A 34 25.47 -14.05 -16.34
CA THR A 34 26.78 -13.62 -16.81
C THR A 34 27.91 -14.17 -15.93
N PHE A 35 27.75 -14.17 -14.59
CA PHE A 35 28.73 -14.75 -13.67
C PHE A 35 28.80 -16.26 -13.76
N ALA A 36 27.66 -16.95 -13.94
CA ALA A 36 27.61 -18.39 -14.12
C ALA A 36 28.33 -18.82 -15.40
N ASP A 37 28.09 -18.09 -16.50
CA ASP A 37 28.70 -18.36 -17.80
C ASP A 37 30.22 -18.09 -17.80
N ALA A 38 30.68 -17.14 -16.99
CA ALA A 38 32.12 -16.86 -16.83
C ALA A 38 32.87 -17.98 -16.09
N GLN A 39 32.21 -18.94 -15.50
CA GLN A 39 32.82 -20.07 -14.79
C GLN A 39 33.29 -21.15 -15.79
N VAL A 40 34.15 -20.79 -16.74
CA VAL A 40 34.69 -21.69 -17.76
C VAL A 40 35.94 -22.41 -17.23
N GLU A 41 36.19 -23.63 -17.74
CA GLU A 41 37.32 -24.48 -17.34
C GLU A 41 38.68 -23.77 -17.47
N SER A 42 38.86 -22.99 -18.54
CA SER A 42 40.09 -22.23 -18.79
C SER A 42 40.43 -21.19 -17.72
N VAL A 43 39.47 -20.74 -16.94
CA VAL A 43 39.68 -19.77 -15.82
C VAL A 43 40.10 -20.49 -14.54
N TRP A 44 39.62 -21.70 -14.34
CA TRP A 44 39.80 -22.44 -13.09
C TRP A 44 41.06 -23.33 -13.02
N GLY A 45 41.58 -23.72 -14.18
CA GLY A 45 42.69 -24.66 -14.27
C GLY A 45 42.27 -26.13 -14.18
N GLU A 46 43.27 -27.05 -14.23
CA GLU A 46 43.06 -28.48 -14.33
C GLU A 46 43.38 -29.25 -13.04
N GLU A 47 43.49 -28.58 -11.91
CA GLU A 47 43.88 -29.22 -10.64
C GLU A 47 42.74 -30.09 -10.10
N ALA A 48 43.13 -31.15 -9.34
CA ALA A 48 42.15 -32.07 -8.76
C ALA A 48 41.20 -31.34 -7.80
N GLY A 49 39.87 -31.50 -8.01
CA GLY A 49 38.81 -30.87 -7.21
C GLY A 49 38.33 -29.52 -7.73
N VAL A 50 39.07 -28.87 -8.61
CA VAL A 50 38.71 -27.57 -9.18
C VAL A 50 37.41 -27.66 -10.00
N ASP A 51 37.21 -28.70 -10.79
CA ASP A 51 36.01 -28.90 -11.56
C ASP A 51 34.77 -29.08 -10.66
N ALA A 52 34.89 -29.78 -9.55
CA ALA A 52 33.81 -29.92 -8.58
C ALA A 52 33.45 -28.57 -7.93
N ALA A 53 34.44 -27.76 -7.58
CA ALA A 53 34.23 -26.43 -7.02
C ALA A 53 33.56 -25.49 -8.03
N ARG A 54 34.02 -25.51 -9.28
CA ARG A 54 33.43 -24.74 -10.40
C ARG A 54 31.95 -25.06 -10.58
N ARG A 55 31.62 -26.36 -10.66
CA ARG A 55 30.22 -26.80 -10.81
C ARG A 55 29.35 -26.38 -9.63
N ALA A 56 29.86 -26.54 -8.41
CA ALA A 56 29.14 -26.13 -7.21
C ALA A 56 28.87 -24.61 -7.19
N LEU A 57 29.83 -23.81 -7.67
CA LEU A 57 29.66 -22.36 -7.80
C LEU A 57 28.64 -22.00 -8.87
N GLN A 58 28.70 -22.65 -10.05
CA GLN A 58 27.69 -22.46 -11.09
C GLN A 58 26.28 -22.82 -10.62
N GLU A 59 26.11 -23.93 -9.91
CA GLU A 59 24.84 -24.35 -9.33
C GLU A 59 24.32 -23.31 -8.30
N SER A 60 25.22 -22.73 -7.50
CA SER A 60 24.87 -21.68 -6.57
C SER A 60 24.36 -20.41 -7.31
N TYR A 61 24.99 -20.04 -8.41
CA TYR A 61 24.53 -18.94 -9.23
C TYR A 61 23.15 -19.21 -9.84
N PHE A 62 22.91 -20.40 -10.38
CA PHE A 62 21.59 -20.76 -10.92
C PHE A 62 20.50 -20.74 -9.84
N THR A 63 20.82 -21.24 -8.65
CA THR A 63 19.88 -21.18 -7.52
C THR A 63 19.55 -19.73 -7.15
N LEU A 64 20.54 -18.84 -7.13
CA LEU A 64 20.33 -17.42 -6.84
C LEU A 64 19.52 -16.72 -7.93
N ARG A 65 19.81 -16.99 -9.21
CA ARG A 65 19.03 -16.48 -10.35
C ARG A 65 17.57 -16.92 -10.25
N ASP A 66 17.33 -18.20 -9.96
CA ASP A 66 15.97 -18.73 -9.83
C ASP A 66 15.23 -18.05 -8.68
N GLY A 67 15.91 -17.78 -7.56
CA GLY A 67 15.36 -16.98 -6.46
C GLY A 67 14.98 -15.57 -6.89
N PHE A 68 15.79 -14.87 -7.67
CA PHE A 68 15.45 -13.56 -8.20
C PHE A 68 14.25 -13.59 -9.16
N ASN A 69 14.14 -14.63 -9.97
CA ASN A 69 12.98 -14.80 -10.86
C ASN A 69 11.69 -15.09 -10.08
N ASP A 70 11.76 -15.84 -9.00
CA ASP A 70 10.63 -16.09 -8.11
C ASP A 70 10.18 -14.79 -7.43
N GLU A 71 11.10 -14.03 -6.83
CA GLU A 71 10.81 -12.74 -6.21
C GLU A 71 10.22 -11.74 -7.22
N ARG A 72 10.74 -11.71 -8.45
CA ARG A 72 10.17 -10.88 -9.53
C ARG A 72 8.71 -11.24 -9.80
N ARG A 73 8.38 -12.53 -9.81
CA ARG A 73 6.99 -12.97 -10.01
C ARG A 73 6.11 -12.47 -8.88
N ASP A 74 6.59 -12.49 -7.64
CA ASP A 74 5.88 -12.02 -6.48
C ASP A 74 5.63 -10.50 -6.53
N PHE A 75 6.60 -9.71 -7.01
CA PHE A 75 6.40 -8.28 -7.27
C PHE A 75 5.32 -8.00 -8.31
N LEU A 76 5.28 -8.78 -9.41
CA LEU A 76 4.25 -8.64 -10.44
C LEU A 76 2.86 -9.02 -9.90
N GLU A 77 2.77 -10.10 -9.11
CA GLU A 77 1.53 -10.49 -8.46
C GLU A 77 1.07 -9.44 -7.45
N PHE A 78 1.99 -8.85 -6.69
CA PHE A 78 1.69 -7.76 -5.78
C PHE A 78 1.11 -6.55 -6.51
N GLY A 79 1.72 -6.13 -7.64
CA GLY A 79 1.18 -5.07 -8.48
C GLY A 79 -0.26 -5.35 -8.95
N THR A 80 -0.53 -6.57 -9.37
CA THR A 80 -1.90 -7.00 -9.75
C THR A 80 -2.88 -6.89 -8.58
N LYS A 81 -2.47 -7.28 -7.38
CA LYS A 81 -3.32 -7.17 -6.17
C LYS A 81 -3.60 -5.72 -5.77
N VAL A 82 -2.64 -4.82 -6.01
CA VAL A 82 -2.86 -3.37 -5.83
C VAL A 82 -3.94 -2.87 -6.77
N ASP A 83 -3.90 -3.25 -8.06
CA ASP A 83 -4.92 -2.86 -9.04
C ASP A 83 -6.32 -3.43 -8.69
N GLU A 84 -6.41 -4.69 -8.28
CA GLU A 84 -7.65 -5.32 -7.84
C GLU A 84 -8.25 -4.62 -6.60
N THR A 85 -7.39 -4.20 -5.69
CA THR A 85 -7.79 -3.46 -4.49
C THR A 85 -8.36 -2.09 -4.86
N GLU A 86 -7.72 -1.37 -5.76
CA GLU A 86 -8.19 -0.08 -6.25
C GLU A 86 -9.56 -0.20 -6.91
N GLU A 87 -9.74 -1.18 -7.79
CA GLU A 87 -11.03 -1.42 -8.45
C GLU A 87 -12.13 -1.75 -7.43
N SER A 88 -11.82 -2.57 -6.41
CA SER A 88 -12.75 -2.89 -5.33
C SER A 88 -13.17 -1.64 -4.54
N PHE A 89 -12.24 -0.74 -4.24
CA PHE A 89 -12.56 0.53 -3.57
C PHE A 89 -13.46 1.41 -4.43
N ARG A 90 -13.15 1.56 -5.72
CA ARG A 90 -13.99 2.35 -6.64
C ARG A 90 -15.42 1.80 -6.73
N GLN A 91 -15.56 0.48 -6.77
CA GLN A 91 -16.88 -0.16 -6.78
C GLN A 91 -17.65 0.10 -5.48
N MET A 92 -16.98 0.02 -4.33
CA MET A 92 -17.60 0.34 -3.03
C MET A 92 -18.01 1.81 -2.94
N GLU A 93 -17.18 2.74 -3.42
CA GLU A 93 -17.51 4.17 -3.47
C GLU A 93 -18.75 4.42 -4.33
N GLN A 94 -18.82 3.80 -5.51
CA GLN A 94 -19.98 3.91 -6.39
C GLN A 94 -21.25 3.35 -5.72
N GLN A 95 -21.17 2.17 -5.11
CA GLN A 95 -22.31 1.56 -4.40
C GLN A 95 -22.78 2.45 -3.23
N ASN A 96 -21.84 3.04 -2.50
CA ASN A 96 -22.16 3.96 -1.42
C ASN A 96 -22.84 5.23 -1.94
N ALA A 97 -22.34 5.82 -3.04
CA ALA A 97 -22.92 6.98 -3.67
C ALA A 97 -24.37 6.70 -4.15
N ASP A 98 -24.58 5.53 -4.76
CA ASP A 98 -25.90 5.09 -5.21
C ASP A 98 -26.85 4.86 -4.03
N TYR A 99 -26.37 4.25 -2.95
CA TYR A 99 -27.14 4.05 -1.72
C TYR A 99 -27.55 5.38 -1.08
N PHE A 100 -26.62 6.33 -0.95
CA PHE A 100 -26.94 7.66 -0.42
C PHE A 100 -27.92 8.42 -1.30
N SER A 101 -27.76 8.31 -2.63
CA SER A 101 -28.71 8.93 -3.60
C SER A 101 -30.12 8.37 -3.43
N GLN A 102 -30.27 7.04 -3.33
CA GLN A 102 -31.56 6.39 -3.10
C GLN A 102 -32.15 6.76 -1.75
N THR A 103 -31.34 6.79 -0.71
CA THR A 103 -31.79 7.17 0.64
C THR A 103 -32.29 8.62 0.67
N ASN A 104 -31.54 9.53 0.06
CA ASN A 104 -31.94 10.94 -0.05
C ASN A 104 -33.24 11.09 -0.85
N ALA A 105 -33.40 10.35 -1.96
CA ALA A 105 -34.63 10.37 -2.74
C ALA A 105 -35.84 9.82 -1.96
N ALA A 106 -35.61 8.76 -1.14
CA ALA A 106 -36.66 8.22 -0.27
C ALA A 106 -37.05 9.20 0.83
N MET A 107 -36.06 9.84 1.47
CA MET A 107 -36.29 10.88 2.49
C MET A 107 -37.04 12.09 1.91
N ALA A 108 -36.73 12.51 0.69
CA ALA A 108 -37.42 13.63 0.05
C ALA A 108 -38.88 13.32 -0.26
N GLN A 109 -39.27 12.04 -0.38
CA GLN A 109 -40.62 11.59 -0.63
C GLN A 109 -41.41 11.29 0.67
N ASP A 110 -40.73 11.26 1.82
CA ASP A 110 -41.38 11.01 3.11
C ASP A 110 -42.13 12.25 3.59
N PRO A 111 -43.51 12.18 3.74
CA PRO A 111 -44.29 13.31 4.20
C PRO A 111 -43.91 13.86 5.56
N ALA A 112 -43.34 13.01 6.43
CA ALA A 112 -42.89 13.43 7.76
C ALA A 112 -41.63 14.29 7.67
N VAL A 113 -40.69 13.96 6.78
CA VAL A 113 -39.48 14.74 6.51
C VAL A 113 -39.84 16.06 5.83
N ALA A 114 -40.76 16.03 4.86
CA ALA A 114 -41.28 17.24 4.21
C ALA A 114 -41.98 18.19 5.18
N ALA A 115 -42.79 17.67 6.11
CA ALA A 115 -43.42 18.46 7.15
C ALA A 115 -42.42 19.05 8.14
N ALA A 116 -41.37 18.30 8.53
CA ALA A 116 -40.33 18.79 9.41
C ALA A 116 -39.50 19.91 8.75
N ALA A 117 -39.19 19.76 7.46
CA ALA A 117 -38.48 20.80 6.70
C ALA A 117 -39.32 22.07 6.52
N ALA A 118 -40.63 21.93 6.30
CA ALA A 118 -41.56 23.06 6.21
C ALA A 118 -41.78 23.76 7.58
N GLY A 119 -41.76 22.98 8.69
CA GLY A 119 -41.88 23.50 10.06
C GLY A 119 -40.68 24.29 10.53
N SER A 120 -39.49 23.98 10.05
CA SER A 120 -38.26 24.68 10.43
C SER A 120 -38.06 26.04 9.74
N GLY A 121 -38.88 26.33 8.68
CA GLY A 121 -38.84 27.60 7.95
C GLY A 121 -39.74 28.71 8.53
N ALA A 122 -40.60 28.43 9.54
CA ALA A 122 -41.57 29.40 10.10
C ALA A 122 -41.17 29.99 11.45
N GLY A 123 -39.91 29.93 11.84
CA GLY A 123 -39.41 30.44 13.11
C GLY A 123 -38.43 31.63 12.98
N THR A 124 -38.81 32.67 12.21
CA THR A 124 -38.16 33.99 12.36
C THR A 124 -38.91 34.80 13.40
N GLY A 125 -38.44 34.73 14.63
CA GLY A 125 -38.99 35.58 15.69
C GLY A 125 -38.26 35.41 17.01
N ALA A 126 -37.27 36.27 17.24
CA ALA A 126 -36.77 36.78 18.51
C ALA A 126 -36.64 35.81 19.69
N GLY A 127 -35.42 35.45 20.01
CA GLY A 127 -35.06 34.81 21.27
C GLY A 127 -33.56 34.70 21.42
N SER A 128 -32.90 35.82 21.65
CA SER A 128 -31.52 35.89 22.14
C SER A 128 -31.39 35.07 23.43
N SER A 129 -30.69 33.97 23.39
CA SER A 129 -30.08 33.37 24.57
C SER A 129 -28.78 32.72 24.11
N GLY A 130 -27.68 33.43 24.37
CA GLY A 130 -26.34 32.97 24.16
C GLY A 130 -26.04 31.72 24.97
N SER A 131 -25.73 30.65 24.29
CA SER A 131 -24.99 29.55 24.87
C SER A 131 -23.64 29.52 24.18
N THR A 132 -22.69 30.26 24.80
CA THR A 132 -21.28 30.15 24.50
C THR A 132 -20.78 28.76 24.91
N TYR A 133 -20.65 27.90 23.95
CA TYR A 133 -19.82 26.69 24.12
C TYR A 133 -18.36 27.14 24.11
N GLN A 134 -17.85 27.27 25.33
CA GLN A 134 -16.45 27.51 25.60
C GLN A 134 -15.71 26.20 25.31
N ALA A 135 -14.96 26.17 24.22
CA ALA A 135 -14.03 25.07 23.92
C ALA A 135 -12.93 25.09 24.98
N SER A 136 -12.85 24.02 25.77
CA SER A 136 -11.71 23.79 26.66
C SER A 136 -10.49 23.46 25.80
N PRO A 137 -9.32 23.99 26.11
CA PRO A 137 -8.10 23.63 25.43
C PRO A 137 -7.71 22.19 25.77
N SER A 138 -7.57 21.35 24.76
CA SER A 138 -6.98 20.02 24.89
C SER A 138 -5.53 20.16 25.35
N GLU A 139 -5.24 19.64 26.51
CA GLU A 139 -3.88 19.42 26.98
C GLU A 139 -3.13 18.52 26.00
N SER A 140 -2.02 19.05 25.51
CA SER A 140 -1.01 18.29 24.79
C SER A 140 -0.42 17.23 25.74
N GLN A 141 -0.80 15.97 25.57
CA GLN A 141 -0.06 14.89 26.19
C GLN A 141 1.27 14.71 25.44
N ASP A 142 2.30 15.18 26.10
CA ASP A 142 3.70 14.90 25.83
C ASP A 142 3.92 13.37 26.00
N ASN A 143 3.95 12.65 24.89
CA ASN A 143 4.25 11.21 24.87
C ASN A 143 5.76 11.02 24.74
N THR A 144 6.46 11.25 25.85
CA THR A 144 7.87 10.89 25.99
C THR A 144 7.96 9.35 25.99
N ASP A 145 8.44 8.80 24.89
CA ASP A 145 8.76 7.37 24.71
C ASP A 145 10.02 7.02 25.54
N PRO A 146 9.93 6.15 26.57
CA PRO A 146 11.08 5.83 27.44
C PRO A 146 11.96 4.69 26.91
N ASN A 147 11.94 4.37 25.58
CA ASN A 147 12.70 3.22 25.07
C ASN A 147 13.75 3.55 24.00
N ALA A 148 14.39 4.73 24.10
CA ALA A 148 15.52 5.06 23.26
C ALA A 148 16.85 4.95 24.06
N ALA A 149 17.17 3.74 24.56
CA ALA A 149 18.49 3.42 25.08
C ALA A 149 18.77 1.93 24.89
N GLY A 150 19.37 1.60 23.76
CA GLY A 150 19.86 0.26 23.43
C GLY A 150 20.99 0.36 22.43
N SER A 151 22.10 0.99 22.84
CA SER A 151 23.39 0.78 22.19
C SER A 151 23.80 -0.69 22.37
N SER A 152 24.06 -1.38 21.28
CA SER A 152 24.91 -2.57 21.29
C SER A 152 25.97 -2.42 20.21
N GLU A 153 27.17 -2.10 20.70
CA GLU A 153 28.42 -2.46 20.05
C GLU A 153 28.48 -3.98 19.89
N PHE A 154 28.62 -4.44 18.64
CA PHE A 154 29.54 -5.54 18.26
C PHE A 154 29.76 -5.46 16.74
#